data_d7a4f2342a46f192ae5e49ce9ae38fac
#
_entry.id   d7a4f2342a46f192ae5e49ce9ae38fac
#
_cell.length_a   1.000
_cell.length_b   1.000
_cell.length_c   1.000
_cell.angle_alpha   90.00
_cell.angle_beta   90.00
_cell.angle_gamma   90.00
#
_symmetry.space_group_name_H-M   'P 1'
#
loop_
_entity.id
_entity.type
_entity.pdbx_description
1 polymer ?
#
loop_
_entity_poly.entity_id
_entity_poly.type
_entity_poly.pdbx_seq_one_letter_code
_entity_poly.pdbx_strand_id
1 'polypeptide(L)'
;LPFADYILDWYVYTGGDSLEIAFVQKYRNFYVYDNSVYFVLQNGKIKYMRYSYKEIKGFTGQPTEILPAHVILLSNMTEDTEGKIISIDLGFKGYEQYDIGTVVKTKSQSPVWRVKMRDEDGRIICRHFSAYDGEEMESRK
;
A
#
# COMPACT_ATOMS: atom_id res chain seq x y z
N LEU A 1 4.23 -19.69 9.01
CA LEU A 1 3.56 -18.65 8.24
C LEU A 1 4.13 -17.29 8.59
N PRO A 2 4.35 -16.43 7.62
CA PRO A 2 5.05 -15.16 7.84
C PRO A 2 4.18 -14.07 8.45
N PHE A 3 3.21 -14.42 9.27
CA PHE A 3 2.29 -13.45 9.87
C PHE A 3 2.90 -12.63 11.00
N ALA A 4 4.03 -13.06 11.54
CA ALA A 4 4.69 -12.35 12.65
C ALA A 4 5.14 -10.94 12.28
N ASP A 5 5.38 -10.67 10.99
CA ASP A 5 5.83 -9.37 10.50
C ASP A 5 4.70 -8.46 10.04
N TYR A 6 3.45 -8.92 10.16
CA TYR A 6 2.29 -8.11 9.77
C TYR A 6 1.85 -7.23 10.92
N ILE A 7 1.61 -5.98 10.61
CA ILE A 7 1.12 -4.99 11.56
C ILE A 7 -0.21 -4.42 11.10
N LEU A 8 -0.99 -3.91 12.04
CA LEU A 8 -2.24 -3.23 11.72
C LEU A 8 -1.94 -2.01 10.86
N ASP A 9 -2.58 -1.93 9.70
CA ASP A 9 -2.46 -0.81 8.78
C ASP A 9 -3.57 0.21 9.00
N TRP A 10 -4.82 -0.24 8.92
CA TRP A 10 -5.97 0.61 9.17
C TRP A 10 -7.21 -0.24 9.48
N TYR A 11 -8.19 0.40 10.06
CA TYR A 11 -9.51 -0.18 10.26
C TYR A 11 -10.59 0.90 10.14
N VAL A 12 -11.79 0.50 9.70
CA VAL A 12 -12.93 1.39 9.54
C VAL A 12 -14.21 0.65 9.91
N TYR A 13 -15.05 1.30 10.72
CA TYR A 13 -16.41 0.83 10.95
C TYR A 13 -17.29 1.32 9.80
N THR A 14 -17.92 0.40 9.08
CA THR A 14 -18.70 0.71 7.87
C THR A 14 -20.21 0.73 8.10
N GLY A 15 -20.62 0.87 9.33
CA GLY A 15 -22.03 0.93 9.73
C GLY A 15 -22.53 -0.41 10.27
N GLY A 16 -23.51 -0.36 11.18
CA GLY A 16 -23.96 -1.53 11.90
C GLY A 16 -22.81 -2.20 12.67
N ASP A 17 -22.78 -3.51 12.67
CA ASP A 17 -21.72 -4.29 13.31
C ASP A 17 -20.62 -4.70 12.30
N SER A 18 -20.39 -3.90 11.28
CA SER A 18 -19.42 -4.20 10.21
C SER A 18 -18.11 -3.44 10.42
N LEU A 19 -16.99 -4.16 10.29
CA LEU A 19 -15.63 -3.62 10.45
C LEU A 19 -14.77 -4.10 9.29
N GLU A 20 -14.13 -3.16 8.61
CA GLU A 20 -13.05 -3.44 7.69
C GLU A 20 -11.71 -3.25 8.40
N ILE A 21 -10.80 -4.21 8.25
CA ILE A 21 -9.50 -4.18 8.90
C ILE A 21 -8.42 -4.68 7.95
N ALA A 22 -7.32 -3.97 7.88
CA ALA A 22 -6.20 -4.31 7.01
C ALA A 22 -4.90 -4.41 7.81
N PHE A 23 -4.10 -5.39 7.44
CA PHE A 23 -2.74 -5.60 7.93
C PHE A 23 -1.78 -5.55 6.76
N VAL A 24 -0.58 -5.07 7.01
CA VAL A 24 0.48 -4.96 6.00
C VAL A 24 1.77 -5.52 6.58
N GLN A 25 2.58 -6.16 5.74
CA GLN A 25 3.88 -6.65 6.17
C GLN A 25 4.88 -5.49 6.31
N LYS A 26 5.68 -5.55 7.35
CA LYS A 26 6.81 -4.66 7.57
C LYS A 26 8.09 -5.49 7.51
N TYR A 27 9.02 -5.09 6.65
CA TYR A 27 10.29 -5.77 6.46
C TYR A 27 11.43 -4.76 6.60
N ARG A 28 12.31 -4.97 7.57
CA ARG A 28 13.45 -4.07 7.86
C ARG A 28 13.03 -2.60 7.96
N ASN A 29 11.94 -2.34 8.69
CA ASN A 29 11.35 -1.02 8.92
C ASN A 29 10.68 -0.37 7.70
N PHE A 30 10.52 -1.11 6.60
CA PHE A 30 9.79 -0.62 5.43
C PHE A 30 8.49 -1.41 5.24
N TYR A 31 7.45 -0.71 4.84
CA TYR A 31 6.20 -1.36 4.46
C TYR A 31 6.37 -2.10 3.14
N VAL A 32 5.78 -3.27 3.04
CA VAL A 32 5.70 -4.03 1.79
C VAL A 32 4.24 -4.07 1.39
N TYR A 33 3.82 -3.12 0.57
CA TYR A 33 2.40 -2.84 0.32
C TYR A 33 1.67 -3.97 -0.40
N ASP A 34 2.38 -4.76 -1.20
CA ASP A 34 1.79 -5.90 -1.89
C ASP A 34 1.55 -7.11 -0.98
N ASN A 35 2.14 -7.10 0.21
CA ASN A 35 1.94 -8.16 1.20
C ASN A 35 0.97 -7.65 2.26
N SER A 36 -0.29 -8.03 2.12
CA SER A 36 -1.36 -7.50 2.95
C SER A 36 -2.42 -8.56 3.24
N VAL A 37 -3.14 -8.34 4.33
CA VAL A 37 -4.30 -9.13 4.69
C VAL A 37 -5.44 -8.16 4.97
N TYR A 38 -6.58 -8.40 4.34
CA TYR A 38 -7.77 -7.57 4.47
C TYR A 38 -8.94 -8.43 4.90
N PHE A 39 -9.66 -7.97 5.91
CA PHE A 39 -10.83 -8.66 6.45
C PHE A 39 -12.04 -7.74 6.44
N VAL A 40 -13.20 -8.32 6.18
CA VAL A 40 -14.49 -7.73 6.54
C VAL A 40 -15.11 -8.60 7.63
N LEU A 41 -15.33 -8.01 8.78
CA LEU A 41 -16.01 -8.65 9.90
C LEU A 41 -17.44 -8.11 9.97
N GLN A 42 -18.39 -8.99 10.20
CA GLN A 42 -19.78 -8.62 10.44
C GLN A 42 -20.32 -9.44 11.61
N ASN A 43 -20.84 -8.76 12.62
CA ASN A 43 -21.34 -9.40 13.85
C ASN A 43 -20.30 -10.32 14.50
N GLY A 44 -19.02 -9.90 14.47
CA GLY A 44 -17.92 -10.67 15.04
C GLY A 44 -17.47 -11.88 14.21
N LYS A 45 -18.01 -12.04 13.01
CA LYS A 45 -17.64 -13.15 12.10
C LYS A 45 -16.96 -12.63 10.86
N ILE A 46 -16.00 -13.40 10.35
CA ILE A 46 -15.32 -13.08 9.09
C ILE A 46 -16.30 -13.31 7.94
N LYS A 47 -16.69 -12.23 7.27
CA LYS A 47 -17.54 -12.28 6.09
C LYS A 47 -16.72 -12.39 4.81
N TYR A 48 -15.54 -11.78 4.79
CA TYR A 48 -14.66 -11.73 3.63
C TYR A 48 -13.21 -11.62 4.09
N MET A 49 -12.32 -12.28 3.36
CA MET A 49 -10.88 -12.18 3.59
C MET A 49 -10.15 -12.17 2.25
N ARG A 50 -9.19 -11.28 2.13
CA ARG A 50 -8.25 -11.26 0.99
C ARG A 50 -6.84 -11.26 1.53
N TYR A 51 -6.02 -12.13 0.99
CA TYR A 51 -4.65 -12.30 1.39
C TYR A 51 -3.74 -12.24 0.16
N SER A 52 -2.73 -11.41 0.25
CA SER A 52 -1.72 -11.27 -0.79
C SER A 52 -0.34 -11.37 -0.14
N TYR A 53 0.49 -12.27 -0.64
CA TYR A 53 1.83 -12.47 -0.13
C TYR A 53 2.78 -12.89 -1.25
N LYS A 54 3.93 -12.24 -1.25
CA LYS A 54 5.06 -12.60 -2.12
C LYS A 54 6.30 -12.71 -1.25
N GLU A 55 7.06 -13.78 -1.43
CA GLU A 55 8.29 -13.99 -0.68
C GLU A 55 9.29 -12.86 -0.96
N ILE A 56 9.87 -12.33 0.10
CA ILE A 56 10.90 -11.30 0.00
C ILE A 56 12.26 -12.00 0.02
N LYS A 57 13.04 -11.81 -1.06
CA LYS A 57 14.37 -12.40 -1.18
C LYS A 57 15.48 -11.47 -0.71
N GLY A 58 15.17 -10.20 -0.47
CA GLY A 58 16.11 -9.19 0.00
C GLY A 58 16.15 -7.98 -0.91
N PHE A 59 17.04 -7.06 -0.58
CA PHE A 59 17.25 -5.86 -1.38
C PHE A 59 18.27 -6.13 -2.49
N THR A 60 18.02 -5.58 -3.68
CA THR A 60 18.92 -5.64 -4.81
C THR A 60 19.23 -4.23 -5.31
N GLY A 61 20.36 -4.07 -5.98
CA GLY A 61 20.75 -2.81 -6.58
C GLY A 61 21.51 -1.88 -5.63
N GLN A 62 21.89 -0.73 -6.15
CA GLN A 62 22.62 0.30 -5.43
C GLN A 62 21.64 1.22 -4.70
N PRO A 63 22.02 1.74 -3.52
CA PRO A 63 21.22 2.79 -2.88
C PRO A 63 21.06 3.99 -3.82
N THR A 64 19.82 4.42 -4.01
CA THR A 64 19.49 5.55 -4.88
C THR A 64 18.78 6.61 -4.03
N GLU A 65 19.06 7.87 -4.30
CA GLU A 65 18.37 8.96 -3.64
C GLU A 65 16.89 8.96 -3.97
N ILE A 66 16.07 9.23 -2.96
CA ILE A 66 14.62 9.32 -3.10
C ILE A 66 14.16 10.74 -2.80
N LEU A 67 13.04 11.12 -3.38
CA LEU A 67 12.38 12.38 -3.07
C LEU A 67 11.83 12.33 -1.64
N PRO A 68 11.97 13.42 -0.87
CA PRO A 68 11.39 13.46 0.46
C PRO A 68 9.86 13.56 0.42
N ALA A 69 9.22 13.16 1.51
CA ALA A 69 7.77 13.10 1.62
C ALA A 69 7.07 14.42 1.28
N HIS A 70 7.64 15.54 1.72
CA HIS A 70 7.02 16.86 1.50
C HIS A 70 6.97 17.24 0.01
N VAL A 71 7.95 16.79 -0.79
CA VAL A 71 7.94 17.03 -2.23
C VAL A 71 6.78 16.28 -2.88
N ILE A 72 6.54 15.03 -2.46
CA ILE A 72 5.41 14.23 -2.95
C ILE A 72 4.09 14.93 -2.64
N LEU A 73 3.91 15.41 -1.42
CA LEU A 73 2.68 16.09 -1.01
C LEU A 73 2.46 17.39 -1.77
N LEU A 74 3.49 18.23 -1.89
CA LEU A 74 3.38 19.51 -2.58
C LEU A 74 3.13 19.35 -4.08
N SER A 75 3.67 18.32 -4.69
CA SER A 75 3.53 18.09 -6.15
C SER A 75 2.20 17.46 -6.53
N ASN A 76 1.55 16.71 -5.63
CA ASN A 76 0.41 15.88 -5.98
C ASN A 76 -0.87 16.24 -5.22
N MET A 77 -0.77 16.90 -4.07
CA MET A 77 -1.93 17.28 -3.26
C MET A 77 -2.22 18.77 -3.48
N THR A 78 -3.45 19.07 -3.85
CA THR A 78 -3.93 20.43 -4.05
C THR A 78 -5.02 20.77 -3.02
N GLU A 79 -5.43 22.03 -2.96
CA GLU A 79 -6.54 22.43 -2.11
C GLU A 79 -7.84 21.73 -2.49
N ASP A 80 -7.96 21.32 -3.76
CA ASP A 80 -9.13 20.61 -4.27
C ASP A 80 -9.06 19.11 -4.03
N THR A 81 -7.97 18.59 -3.44
CA THR A 81 -7.86 17.18 -3.10
C THR A 81 -8.89 16.83 -2.03
N GLU A 82 -9.81 15.94 -2.38
CA GLU A 82 -10.84 15.50 -1.45
C GLU A 82 -10.25 14.55 -0.40
N GLY A 83 -10.72 14.72 0.83
CA GLY A 83 -10.34 13.86 1.93
C GLY A 83 -9.26 14.45 2.83
N LYS A 84 -9.00 13.73 3.91
CA LYS A 84 -8.00 14.11 4.90
C LYS A 84 -6.82 13.16 4.85
N ILE A 85 -5.61 13.69 4.81
CA ILE A 85 -4.39 12.89 4.90
C ILE A 85 -4.25 12.39 6.33
N ILE A 86 -4.13 11.06 6.47
CA ILE A 86 -3.92 10.40 7.77
C ILE A 86 -2.42 10.18 7.99
N SER A 87 -1.72 9.71 6.97
CA SER A 87 -0.29 9.39 7.06
C SER A 87 0.36 9.38 5.69
N ILE A 88 1.68 9.49 5.70
CA ILE A 88 2.50 9.21 4.54
C ILE A 88 3.61 8.26 4.97
N ASP A 89 3.73 7.14 4.28
CA ASP A 89 4.62 6.04 4.66
C ASP A 89 5.53 5.67 3.50
N LEU A 90 6.79 5.36 3.81
CA LEU A 90 7.74 4.83 2.83
C LEU A 90 7.71 3.32 2.84
N GLY A 91 7.64 2.72 1.67
CA GLY A 91 7.65 1.28 1.53
C GLY A 91 8.01 0.85 0.13
N PHE A 92 7.73 -0.40 -0.18
CA PHE A 92 8.00 -0.99 -1.47
C PHE A 92 6.70 -1.46 -2.11
N LYS A 93 6.56 -1.21 -3.40
CA LYS A 93 5.45 -1.71 -4.21
C LYS A 93 6.00 -2.19 -5.54
N GLY A 94 5.57 -3.38 -5.95
CA GLY A 94 5.97 -3.98 -7.20
C GLY A 94 5.01 -3.67 -8.33
N TYR A 95 5.51 -3.83 -9.53
CA TYR A 95 4.71 -3.86 -10.73
C TYR A 95 5.06 -5.12 -11.51
N GLU A 96 4.07 -5.65 -12.22
CA GLU A 96 4.28 -6.82 -13.05
C GLU A 96 4.66 -6.36 -14.45
N GLN A 97 5.82 -6.81 -14.91
CA GLN A 97 6.22 -6.66 -16.32
C GLN A 97 5.99 -7.98 -17.03
N TYR A 98 5.26 -7.90 -18.13
CA TYR A 98 5.04 -9.04 -19.02
C TYR A 98 5.88 -8.84 -20.26
N ASP A 99 6.82 -9.74 -20.52
CA ASP A 99 7.54 -9.76 -21.78
C ASP A 99 6.65 -10.36 -22.86
N ILE A 100 6.54 -9.67 -23.99
CA ILE A 100 5.74 -10.13 -25.12
C ILE A 100 6.31 -11.45 -25.63
N GLY A 101 5.48 -12.51 -25.58
CA GLY A 101 5.84 -13.83 -26.07
C GLY A 101 6.43 -14.80 -25.05
N THR A 102 6.58 -14.37 -23.81
CA THR A 102 6.99 -15.25 -22.70
C THR A 102 6.04 -15.11 -21.51
N VAL A 103 5.86 -16.21 -20.77
CA VAL A 103 5.03 -16.22 -19.56
C VAL A 103 5.84 -15.82 -18.33
N VAL A 104 6.99 -15.17 -18.52
CA VAL A 104 7.87 -14.81 -17.41
C VAL A 104 7.43 -13.47 -16.81
N LYS A 105 6.88 -13.54 -15.61
CA LYS A 105 6.61 -12.37 -14.79
C LYS A 105 7.88 -11.95 -14.08
N THR A 106 8.46 -10.82 -14.47
CA THR A 106 9.50 -10.20 -13.67
C THR A 106 8.82 -9.32 -12.62
N LYS A 107 9.04 -9.63 -11.35
CA LYS A 107 8.52 -8.83 -10.23
C LYS A 107 9.68 -8.09 -9.60
N SER A 108 9.78 -6.80 -9.86
CA SER A 108 10.66 -5.92 -9.10
C SER A 108 9.82 -4.96 -8.27
N GLN A 109 10.30 -4.67 -7.07
CA GLN A 109 9.66 -3.70 -6.18
C GLN A 109 10.55 -2.47 -6.09
N SER A 110 9.95 -1.31 -6.15
CA SER A 110 10.63 -0.03 -6.04
C SER A 110 10.13 0.73 -4.81
N PRO A 111 10.94 1.66 -4.28
CA PRO A 111 10.51 2.49 -3.17
C PRO A 111 9.37 3.42 -3.59
N VAL A 112 8.37 3.50 -2.74
CA VAL A 112 7.11 4.19 -2.99
C VAL A 112 6.68 4.93 -1.73
N TRP A 113 6.24 6.16 -1.90
CA TRP A 113 5.52 6.87 -0.85
C TRP A 113 4.03 6.56 -0.96
N ARG A 114 3.44 6.11 0.12
CA ARG A 114 1.99 5.89 0.20
C ARG A 114 1.35 7.00 1.01
N VAL A 115 0.41 7.71 0.39
CA VAL A 115 -0.43 8.69 1.09
C VAL A 115 -1.74 8.00 1.43
N LYS A 116 -1.98 7.84 2.73
CA LYS A 116 -3.21 7.27 3.25
C LYS A 116 -4.17 8.41 3.59
N MET A 117 -5.37 8.34 3.06
CA MET A 117 -6.38 9.39 3.22
C MET A 117 -7.70 8.79 3.67
N ARG A 118 -8.53 9.61 4.28
CA ARG A 118 -9.91 9.29 4.61
C ARG A 118 -10.82 10.23 3.82
N ASP A 119 -11.73 9.65 3.03
CA ASP A 119 -12.69 10.45 2.25
C ASP A 119 -13.86 10.92 3.13
N GLU A 120 -14.79 11.65 2.52
CA GLU A 120 -15.97 12.19 3.21
C GLU A 120 -16.89 11.11 3.76
N ASP A 121 -16.91 9.95 3.12
CA ASP A 121 -17.71 8.79 3.55
C ASP A 121 -17.01 7.95 4.63
N GLY A 122 -15.82 8.36 5.07
CA GLY A 122 -15.03 7.65 6.06
C GLY A 122 -14.23 6.49 5.51
N ARG A 123 -14.15 6.33 4.18
CA ARG A 123 -13.39 5.27 3.53
C ARG A 123 -11.91 5.60 3.50
N ILE A 124 -11.10 4.57 3.60
CA ILE A 124 -9.65 4.71 3.48
C ILE A 124 -9.25 4.58 2.01
N ILE A 125 -8.52 5.58 1.54
CA ILE A 125 -7.95 5.61 0.19
C ILE A 125 -6.44 5.68 0.32
N CYS A 126 -5.74 4.80 -0.36
CA CYS A 126 -4.27 4.80 -0.40
C CYS A 126 -3.81 5.13 -1.81
N ARG A 127 -3.03 6.22 -1.94
CA ARG A 127 -2.41 6.61 -3.20
C ARG A 127 -0.92 6.37 -3.10
N HIS A 128 -0.34 5.83 -4.15
CA HIS A 128 1.06 5.44 -4.19
C HIS A 128 1.81 6.26 -5.23
N PHE A 129 2.96 6.79 -4.83
CA PHE A 129 3.79 7.63 -5.69
C PHE A 129 5.21 7.08 -5.69
N SER A 130 5.83 6.98 -6.86
CA SER A 130 7.22 6.56 -6.95
C SER A 130 8.11 7.51 -6.13
N ALA A 131 8.96 6.96 -5.29
CA ALA A 131 9.87 7.77 -4.49
C ALA A 131 11.03 8.33 -5.33
N TYR A 132 11.23 7.84 -6.54
CA TYR A 132 12.27 8.33 -7.42
C TYR A 132 11.88 9.61 -8.18
N ASP A 133 10.68 9.65 -8.74
CA ASP A 133 10.24 10.75 -9.60
C ASP A 133 8.92 11.41 -9.15
N GLY A 134 8.24 10.84 -8.18
CA GLY A 134 6.98 11.35 -7.66
C GLY A 134 5.76 11.04 -8.51
N GLU A 135 5.90 10.25 -9.56
CA GLU A 135 4.76 9.87 -10.40
C GLU A 135 3.82 8.93 -9.64
N GLU A 136 2.54 9.17 -9.78
CA GLU A 136 1.52 8.32 -9.16
C GLU A 136 1.47 6.97 -9.88
N MET A 137 1.51 5.89 -9.06
CA MET A 137 1.33 4.54 -9.56
C MET A 137 -0.15 4.23 -9.67
N GLU A 138 -0.58 3.70 -10.81
CA GLU A 138 -1.95 3.29 -10.98
C GLU A 138 -2.28 2.13 -10.05
N SER A 139 -3.41 2.26 -9.33
CA SER A 139 -3.91 1.14 -8.58
C SER A 139 -4.57 0.16 -9.55
N ARG A 140 -4.00 -1.01 -9.68
CA ARG A 140 -4.63 -2.10 -10.42
C ARG A 140 -5.72 -2.72 -9.56
N LYS A 141 -6.91 -2.65 -10.07
CA LYS A 141 -8.02 -3.40 -9.50
C LYS A 141 -7.88 -4.90 -9.80
#